data_58b26f616e8331565f3320d052c90633
#
_entry.id   58b26f616e8331565f3320d052c90633
#
_cell.length_a   1.000
_cell.length_b   1.000
_cell.length_c   1.000
_cell.angle_alpha   90.00
_cell.angle_beta   90.00
_cell.angle_gamma   90.00
#
_symmetry.space_group_name_H-M   'P 1'
#
loop_
_entity.id
_entity.type
_entity.pdbx_description
1 polymer ?
#
loop_
_entity_poly.entity_id
_entity_poly.type
_entity_poly.pdbx_seq_one_letter_code
_entity_poly.pdbx_strand_id
1 'polypeptide(L)'
;MAIYTKTQFKKRIEELKEKLSAIRLEFEDLQSDLESESSDIEPYENKDELTELQEQRQEWLDNTASTIEETVNSLQEAEDNLDNIEE
;
A
#
# COMPACT_ATOMS: atom_id res chain seq x y z
N MET A 1 20.16 -14.73 31.76
CA MET A 1 20.02 -13.84 30.65
C MET A 1 19.52 -14.62 29.43
N ALA A 2 18.39 -14.24 28.89
CA ALA A 2 17.86 -14.92 27.72
C ALA A 2 18.55 -14.38 26.47
N ILE A 3 19.27 -15.26 25.80
CA ILE A 3 19.96 -14.89 24.56
C ILE A 3 19.31 -15.69 23.43
N TYR A 4 18.79 -14.98 22.42
CA TYR A 4 18.23 -15.63 21.25
C TYR A 4 19.35 -16.23 20.42
N THR A 5 19.13 -17.46 19.95
CA THR A 5 20.04 -18.11 19.04
C THR A 5 19.82 -17.55 17.62
N LYS A 6 20.78 -17.78 16.73
CA LYS A 6 20.64 -17.41 15.33
C LYS A 6 19.36 -18.00 14.72
N THR A 7 19.04 -19.24 15.06
CA THR A 7 17.83 -19.91 14.58
C THR A 7 16.56 -19.22 15.04
N GLN A 8 16.52 -18.76 16.28
CA GLN A 8 15.37 -18.06 16.83
C GLN A 8 15.20 -16.70 16.15
N PHE A 9 16.27 -15.98 15.90
CA PHE A 9 16.22 -14.70 15.19
C PHE A 9 15.74 -14.89 13.74
N LYS A 10 16.22 -15.91 13.05
CA LYS A 10 15.80 -16.23 11.69
C LYS A 10 14.30 -16.49 11.62
N LYS A 11 13.81 -17.31 12.55
CA LYS A 11 12.38 -17.62 12.62
C LYS A 11 11.55 -16.36 12.81
N ARG A 12 11.98 -15.48 13.71
CA ARG A 12 11.28 -14.23 13.97
C ARG A 12 11.29 -13.32 12.74
N ILE A 13 12.41 -13.24 12.05
CA ILE A 13 12.52 -12.47 10.81
C ILE A 13 11.55 -12.99 9.76
N GLU A 14 11.47 -14.32 9.59
CA GLU A 14 10.52 -14.92 8.64
C GLU A 14 9.07 -14.58 8.98
N GLU A 15 8.72 -14.62 10.26
CA GLU A 15 7.37 -14.26 10.70
C GLU A 15 7.06 -12.80 10.38
N LEU A 16 8.02 -11.90 10.60
CA LEU A 16 7.85 -10.48 10.30
C LEU A 16 7.78 -10.22 8.80
N LYS A 17 8.54 -10.95 8.01
CA LYS A 17 8.47 -10.87 6.54
C LYS A 17 7.08 -11.25 6.04
N GLU A 18 6.51 -12.32 6.56
CA GLU A 18 5.17 -12.76 6.19
C GLU A 18 4.12 -11.69 6.52
N LYS A 19 4.24 -11.07 7.68
CA LYS A 19 3.35 -9.98 8.07
C LYS A 19 3.51 -8.77 7.16
N LEU A 20 4.75 -8.46 6.81
CA LEU A 20 5.05 -7.34 5.91
C LEU A 20 4.44 -7.56 4.53
N SER A 21 4.58 -8.78 3.99
CA SER A 21 3.97 -9.15 2.71
C SER A 21 2.44 -9.03 2.75
N ALA A 22 1.82 -9.47 3.83
CA ALA A 22 0.37 -9.38 4.01
C ALA A 22 -0.09 -7.93 4.02
N ILE A 23 0.64 -7.07 4.74
CA ILE A 23 0.34 -5.63 4.80
C ILE A 23 0.50 -5.00 3.42
N ARG A 24 1.56 -5.34 2.69
CA ARG A 24 1.77 -4.82 1.34
C ARG A 24 0.61 -5.17 0.41
N LEU A 25 0.15 -6.41 0.46
CA LEU A 25 -0.99 -6.85 -0.36
C LEU A 25 -2.27 -6.10 -0.01
N GLU A 26 -2.50 -5.83 1.27
CA GLU A 26 -3.64 -5.04 1.71
C GLU A 26 -3.58 -3.61 1.17
N PHE A 27 -2.39 -3.00 1.17
CA PHE A 27 -2.20 -1.67 0.59
C PHE A 27 -2.39 -1.67 -0.93
N GLU A 28 -1.98 -2.73 -1.63
CA GLU A 28 -2.21 -2.86 -3.06
C GLU A 28 -3.71 -2.91 -3.37
N ASP A 29 -4.48 -3.64 -2.57
CA ASP A 29 -5.93 -3.70 -2.72
C ASP A 29 -6.56 -2.33 -2.46
N LEU A 30 -6.08 -1.62 -1.44
CA LEU A 30 -6.55 -0.27 -1.12
C LEU A 30 -6.26 0.69 -2.27
N GLN A 31 -5.07 0.62 -2.84
CA GLN A 31 -4.70 1.45 -4.00
C GLN A 31 -5.66 1.21 -5.17
N SER A 32 -5.93 -0.05 -5.45
CA SER A 32 -6.87 -0.43 -6.52
C SER A 32 -8.26 0.13 -6.27
N ASP A 33 -8.74 0.03 -5.04
CA ASP A 33 -10.05 0.57 -4.66
C ASP A 33 -10.11 2.09 -4.81
N LEU A 34 -9.04 2.79 -4.40
CA LEU A 34 -8.97 4.25 -4.55
C LEU A 34 -8.98 4.66 -6.01
N GLU A 35 -8.26 3.95 -6.85
CA GLU A 35 -8.22 4.22 -8.29
C GLU A 35 -9.57 3.96 -8.95
N SER A 36 -10.25 2.87 -8.54
CA SER A 36 -11.60 2.55 -9.04
C SER A 36 -12.60 3.65 -8.66
N GLU A 37 -12.56 4.10 -7.41
CA GLU A 37 -13.45 5.17 -6.95
C GLU A 37 -13.22 6.46 -7.71
N SER A 38 -11.95 6.80 -7.96
CA SER A 38 -11.60 7.98 -8.75
C SER A 38 -12.13 7.88 -10.17
N SER A 39 -11.97 6.72 -10.79
CA SER A 39 -12.42 6.48 -12.18
C SER A 39 -13.94 6.49 -12.31
N ASP A 40 -14.65 6.17 -11.24
CA ASP A 40 -16.11 6.13 -11.23
C ASP A 40 -16.76 7.51 -11.06
N ILE A 41 -15.98 8.54 -10.75
CA ILE A 41 -16.52 9.89 -10.62
C ILE A 41 -16.83 10.43 -12.00
N GLU A 42 -18.11 10.73 -12.23
CA GLU A 42 -18.62 11.25 -13.50
C GLU A 42 -19.48 12.49 -13.25
N PRO A 43 -19.60 13.38 -14.24
CA PRO A 43 -20.52 14.51 -14.13
C PRO A 43 -21.95 14.03 -13.93
N TYR A 44 -22.73 14.79 -13.19
CA TYR A 44 -24.14 14.49 -13.04
C TYR A 44 -24.84 14.55 -14.40
N GLU A 45 -25.95 13.82 -14.51
CA GLU A 45 -26.66 13.59 -15.78
C GLU A 45 -26.91 14.84 -16.62
N ASN A 46 -27.16 15.98 -15.99
CA ASN A 46 -27.46 17.23 -16.68
C ASN A 46 -26.28 18.22 -16.69
N LYS A 47 -25.06 17.73 -16.43
CA LYS A 47 -23.87 18.55 -16.37
C LYS A 47 -22.80 18.03 -17.32
N ASP A 48 -22.09 18.95 -17.94
CA ASP A 48 -20.98 18.61 -18.83
C ASP A 48 -19.65 18.49 -18.08
N GLU A 49 -19.60 19.02 -16.86
CA GLU A 49 -18.40 19.06 -16.05
C GLU A 49 -18.67 18.56 -14.63
N LEU A 50 -17.63 18.08 -13.96
CA LEU A 50 -17.71 17.69 -12.56
C LEU A 50 -18.00 18.92 -11.70
N THR A 51 -18.76 18.71 -10.62
CA THR A 51 -18.94 19.77 -9.62
C THR A 51 -17.62 19.99 -8.89
N GLU A 52 -17.50 21.14 -8.23
CA GLU A 52 -16.31 21.45 -7.43
C GLU A 52 -16.04 20.37 -6.37
N LEU A 53 -17.08 19.87 -5.71
CA LEU A 53 -16.95 18.82 -4.72
C LEU A 53 -16.47 17.50 -5.34
N GLN A 54 -16.96 17.18 -6.53
CA GLN A 54 -16.53 15.98 -7.25
C GLN A 54 -15.06 16.08 -7.65
N GLU A 55 -14.63 17.25 -8.13
CA GLU A 55 -13.24 17.49 -8.48
C GLU A 55 -12.32 17.36 -7.27
N GLN A 56 -12.74 17.93 -6.13
CA GLN A 56 -11.98 17.84 -4.89
C GLN A 56 -11.85 16.39 -4.41
N ARG A 57 -12.94 15.63 -4.51
CA ARG A 57 -12.94 14.21 -4.15
C ARG A 57 -12.01 13.42 -5.05
N GLN A 58 -12.08 13.65 -6.36
CA GLN A 58 -11.23 12.96 -7.33
C GLN A 58 -9.76 13.26 -7.06
N GLU A 59 -9.44 14.55 -6.83
CA GLU A 59 -8.08 14.96 -6.51
C GLU A 59 -7.55 14.27 -5.25
N TRP A 60 -8.39 14.22 -4.19
CA TRP A 60 -8.01 13.55 -2.96
C TRP A 60 -7.75 12.06 -3.18
N LEU A 61 -8.63 11.40 -3.95
CA LEU A 61 -8.49 9.98 -4.27
C LEU A 61 -7.21 9.71 -5.06
N ASP A 62 -6.95 10.53 -6.08
CA ASP A 62 -5.76 10.37 -6.92
C ASP A 62 -4.48 10.63 -6.12
N ASN A 63 -4.45 11.67 -5.32
CA ASN A 63 -3.29 11.99 -4.48
C ASN A 63 -3.05 10.91 -3.44
N THR A 64 -4.11 10.40 -2.84
CA THR A 64 -4.03 9.34 -1.84
C THR A 64 -3.55 8.04 -2.47
N ALA A 65 -4.07 7.69 -3.66
CA ALA A 65 -3.64 6.50 -4.39
C ALA A 65 -2.14 6.58 -4.71
N SER A 66 -1.65 7.75 -5.12
CA SER A 66 -0.22 7.98 -5.39
C SER A 66 0.64 7.74 -4.14
N THR A 67 0.18 8.24 -3.00
CA THR A 67 0.88 8.04 -1.72
C THR A 67 0.90 6.57 -1.33
N ILE A 68 -0.21 5.88 -1.53
CA ILE A 68 -0.29 4.44 -1.26
C ILE A 68 0.65 3.67 -2.18
N GLU A 69 0.73 4.05 -3.46
CA GLU A 69 1.67 3.44 -4.40
C GLU A 69 3.12 3.55 -3.91
N GLU A 70 3.51 4.74 -3.44
CA GLU A 70 4.84 4.95 -2.87
C GLU A 70 5.05 4.08 -1.63
N THR A 71 4.02 3.94 -0.80
CA THR A 71 4.06 3.09 0.38
C THR A 71 4.26 1.63 0.01
N VAL A 72 3.54 1.16 -1.01
CA VAL A 72 3.69 -0.21 -1.53
C VAL A 72 5.12 -0.44 -1.99
N ASN A 73 5.69 0.50 -2.74
CA ASN A 73 7.07 0.41 -3.22
C ASN A 73 8.08 0.37 -2.07
N SER A 74 7.86 1.16 -1.03
CA SER A 74 8.71 1.16 0.17
C SER A 74 8.63 -0.17 0.91
N LEU A 75 7.44 -0.75 1.02
CA LEU A 75 7.26 -2.06 1.64
C LEU A 75 7.95 -3.14 0.82
N GLN A 76 7.88 -3.07 -0.50
CA GLN A 76 8.56 -3.99 -1.39
C GLN A 76 10.08 -3.92 -1.19
N GLU A 77 10.62 -2.70 -1.09
CA GLU A 77 12.05 -2.50 -0.81
C GLU A 77 12.43 -3.10 0.54
N ALA A 78 11.58 -2.94 1.55
CA ALA A 78 11.80 -3.51 2.88
C ALA A 78 11.85 -5.03 2.81
N GLU A 79 10.93 -5.66 2.06
CA GLU A 79 10.94 -7.10 1.85
C GLU A 79 12.23 -7.56 1.16
N ASP A 80 12.66 -6.83 0.13
CA ASP A 80 13.89 -7.15 -0.61
C ASP A 80 15.11 -7.03 0.30
N ASN A 81 15.15 -6.02 1.16
CA ASN A 81 16.23 -5.85 2.12
C ASN A 81 16.32 -7.04 3.09
N LEU A 82 15.17 -7.55 3.53
CA LEU A 82 15.14 -8.70 4.43
C LEU A 82 15.64 -9.97 3.73
N ASP A 83 15.37 -10.09 2.43
CA ASP A 83 15.85 -11.23 1.63
C ASP A 83 17.37 -11.22 1.48
N ASN A 84 18.02 -10.08 1.67
CA ASN A 84 19.46 -9.95 1.57
C ASN A 84 20.20 -10.30 2.87
N ILE A 85 19.49 -10.66 3.92
CA ILE A 85 20.13 -11.07 5.17
C ILE A 85 20.86 -12.40 4.97
N GLU A 86 22.14 -12.39 5.28
CA GLU A 86 22.97 -13.58 5.11
C GLU A 86 22.68 -14.65 6.16
N GLU A 87 22.81 -15.88 5.77
CA GLU A 87 22.70 -17.03 6.67
C GLU A 87 24.02 -17.28 7.46
#